data_60689cb680afb3d250172b8d4df7cdd1
#
_entry.id   60689cb680afb3d250172b8d4df7cdd1
#
_cell.length_a   1.000
_cell.length_b   1.000
_cell.length_c   1.000
_cell.angle_alpha   90.00
_cell.angle_beta   90.00
_cell.angle_gamma   90.00
#
_symmetry.space_group_name_H-M   'P 1'
#
loop_
_entity.id
_entity.type
_entity.pdbx_description
1 polymer ?
#
loop_
_entity_poly.entity_id
_entity_poly.type
_entity_poly.pdbx_seq_one_letter_code
_entity_poly.pdbx_strand_id
1 'polypeptide(L)'
;MYKKLILLLSIFSTLTAQSKFSRYNAKPTLALFSFAGEGMTDEDIALYTGFLRLEIHQTKSFVLVERIQINELLNEKKYDKMDCNSSDCAVEIGKLIGIKKVITGSFNVVADTCIIAGQLIDVETKEPDKSVERTYIGKLEDMNPYIQIMAWEFAGLDTPKDILDIVEKPEEEIVEDKKWKWVKWIIKPFNYIANRVREFLVSPSSK
;
A
#
# COMPACT_ATOMS: atom_id res chain seq x y z
N MET A 1 -57.16 37.21 -0.50
CA MET A 1 -56.93 35.74 -0.64
C MET A 1 -55.50 35.42 -1.12
N TYR A 2 -54.89 36.17 -1.99
CA TYR A 2 -53.53 35.91 -2.55
C TYR A 2 -52.38 35.93 -1.56
N LYS A 3 -52.43 36.75 -0.50
CA LYS A 3 -51.36 36.83 0.52
C LYS A 3 -51.14 35.47 1.28
N LYS A 4 -52.22 34.71 1.56
CA LYS A 4 -52.09 33.41 2.23
C LYS A 4 -51.55 32.32 1.28
N LEU A 5 -51.84 32.42 -0.03
CA LEU A 5 -51.35 31.47 -1.03
C LEU A 5 -49.83 31.65 -1.26
N ILE A 6 -49.34 32.90 -1.30
CA ILE A 6 -47.93 33.18 -1.45
C ILE A 6 -47.11 32.71 -0.24
N LEU A 7 -47.68 32.81 0.95
CA LEU A 7 -47.03 32.34 2.20
C LEU A 7 -46.92 30.80 2.26
N LEU A 8 -47.94 30.07 1.73
CA LEU A 8 -47.87 28.61 1.63
C LEU A 8 -46.87 28.15 0.57
N LEU A 9 -46.75 28.84 -0.57
CA LEU A 9 -45.76 28.54 -1.60
C LEU A 9 -44.31 28.77 -1.13
N SER A 10 -44.08 29.80 -0.31
CA SER A 10 -42.74 30.07 0.23
C SER A 10 -42.26 29.03 1.27
N ILE A 11 -43.19 28.44 2.01
CA ILE A 11 -42.87 27.39 3.00
C ILE A 11 -42.55 26.07 2.30
N PHE A 12 -43.19 25.79 1.15
CA PHE A 12 -42.97 24.55 0.39
C PHE A 12 -41.59 24.55 -0.31
N SER A 13 -41.06 25.71 -0.71
CA SER A 13 -39.75 25.82 -1.36
C SER A 13 -38.57 25.61 -0.41
N THR A 14 -38.74 25.76 0.90
CA THR A 14 -37.68 25.56 1.89
C THR A 14 -37.52 24.09 2.32
N LEU A 15 -38.57 23.27 2.15
CA LEU A 15 -38.53 21.84 2.52
C LEU A 15 -37.70 21.00 1.56
N THR A 16 -37.50 21.43 0.31
CA THR A 16 -36.76 20.64 -0.69
C THR A 16 -35.26 20.87 -0.63
N ALA A 17 -34.77 21.87 0.10
CA ALA A 17 -33.36 22.20 0.20
C ALA A 17 -32.57 21.33 1.22
N GLN A 18 -33.27 20.65 2.12
CA GLN A 18 -32.59 19.90 3.22
C GLN A 18 -32.15 18.50 2.84
N SER A 19 -32.58 17.94 1.71
CA SER A 19 -32.25 16.57 1.34
C SER A 19 -30.89 16.39 0.61
N LYS A 20 -30.23 17.47 0.24
CA LYS A 20 -28.92 17.41 -0.48
C LYS A 20 -27.69 17.53 0.42
N PHE A 21 -27.84 17.89 1.69
CA PHE A 21 -26.68 18.14 2.56
C PHE A 21 -26.13 16.91 3.27
N SER A 22 -26.82 15.77 3.24
CA SER A 22 -26.44 14.58 4.02
C SER A 22 -25.59 13.54 3.27
N ARG A 23 -25.11 13.82 2.06
CA ARG A 23 -24.20 12.92 1.31
C ARG A 23 -22.75 13.39 1.31
N TYR A 24 -22.35 14.25 2.23
CA TYR A 24 -20.97 14.70 2.27
C TYR A 24 -20.10 13.65 2.97
N ASN A 25 -19.55 12.73 2.16
CA ASN A 25 -18.30 11.99 2.39
C ASN A 25 -18.02 11.43 3.79
N ALA A 26 -18.92 10.65 4.36
CA ALA A 26 -18.50 9.73 5.40
C ALA A 26 -17.59 8.68 4.75
N LYS A 27 -16.30 8.67 5.15
CA LYS A 27 -15.36 7.66 4.69
C LYS A 27 -15.93 6.27 4.96
N PRO A 28 -15.83 5.32 4.01
CA PRO A 28 -16.32 3.98 4.25
C PRO A 28 -15.54 3.29 5.37
N THR A 29 -16.22 2.52 6.18
CA THR A 29 -15.58 1.63 7.16
C THR A 29 -14.88 0.50 6.43
N LEU A 30 -13.67 0.16 6.86
CA LEU A 30 -12.81 -0.86 6.26
C LEU A 30 -12.32 -1.83 7.34
N ALA A 31 -12.44 -3.13 7.08
CA ALA A 31 -11.71 -4.16 7.81
C ALA A 31 -10.63 -4.77 6.92
N LEU A 32 -9.42 -4.90 7.48
CA LEU A 32 -8.33 -5.64 6.89
C LEU A 32 -8.21 -6.99 7.61
N PHE A 33 -8.47 -8.08 6.88
CA PHE A 33 -8.29 -9.44 7.38
C PHE A 33 -6.84 -9.91 7.19
N SER A 34 -6.46 -10.98 7.91
CA SER A 34 -5.15 -11.59 7.74
C SER A 34 -5.01 -12.11 6.30
N PHE A 35 -3.88 -11.83 5.67
CA PHE A 35 -3.57 -12.39 4.37
C PHE A 35 -3.27 -13.89 4.52
N ALA A 36 -3.60 -14.67 3.51
CA ALA A 36 -3.07 -16.02 3.38
C ALA A 36 -1.58 -15.96 3.04
N GLY A 37 -0.82 -17.00 3.36
CA GLY A 37 0.59 -17.07 3.02
C GLY A 37 1.02 -18.45 2.59
N GLU A 38 1.91 -18.50 1.59
CA GLU A 38 2.61 -19.71 1.18
C GLU A 38 4.10 -19.39 1.04
N GLY A 39 4.96 -20.23 1.63
CA GLY A 39 6.41 -20.01 1.65
C GLY A 39 6.90 -18.92 2.63
N MET A 40 6.05 -18.49 3.57
CA MET A 40 6.35 -17.55 4.64
C MET A 40 5.94 -18.11 6.00
N THR A 41 6.51 -17.55 7.08
CA THR A 41 6.05 -17.86 8.44
C THR A 41 4.78 -17.09 8.78
N ASP A 42 3.98 -17.59 9.73
CA ASP A 42 2.78 -16.88 10.21
C ASP A 42 3.13 -15.51 10.82
N GLU A 43 4.32 -15.41 11.45
CA GLU A 43 4.83 -14.16 12.00
C GLU A 43 5.13 -13.13 10.90
N ASP A 44 5.75 -13.54 9.79
CA ASP A 44 6.01 -12.65 8.65
C ASP A 44 4.70 -12.20 7.99
N ILE A 45 3.74 -13.11 7.81
CA ILE A 45 2.42 -12.79 7.27
C ILE A 45 1.72 -11.75 8.16
N ALA A 46 1.75 -11.95 9.47
CA ALA A 46 1.16 -11.02 10.43
C ALA A 46 1.87 -9.65 10.39
N LEU A 47 3.22 -9.65 10.29
CA LEU A 47 4.03 -8.45 10.20
C LEU A 47 3.67 -7.63 8.96
N TYR A 48 3.70 -8.23 7.77
CA TYR A 48 3.44 -7.53 6.51
C TYR A 48 1.96 -7.14 6.34
N THR A 49 1.03 -7.94 6.86
CA THR A 49 -0.39 -7.55 6.96
C THR A 49 -0.54 -6.33 7.89
N GLY A 50 0.24 -6.28 8.98
CA GLY A 50 0.31 -5.14 9.89
C GLY A 50 0.86 -3.87 9.22
N PHE A 51 1.91 -3.98 8.40
CA PHE A 51 2.42 -2.86 7.61
C PHE A 51 1.38 -2.34 6.63
N LEU A 52 0.70 -3.23 5.90
CA LEU A 52 -0.38 -2.83 4.99
C LEU A 52 -1.49 -2.06 5.72
N ARG A 53 -1.86 -2.50 6.93
CA ARG A 53 -2.84 -1.82 7.78
C ARG A 53 -2.39 -0.40 8.14
N LEU A 54 -1.12 -0.25 8.55
CA LEU A 54 -0.55 1.03 8.90
C LEU A 54 -0.55 2.00 7.70
N GLU A 55 -0.12 1.52 6.54
CA GLU A 55 -0.07 2.33 5.32
C GLU A 55 -1.46 2.75 4.84
N ILE A 56 -2.45 1.84 4.88
CA ILE A 56 -3.85 2.18 4.59
C ILE A 56 -4.37 3.24 5.56
N HIS A 57 -4.03 3.15 6.85
CA HIS A 57 -4.42 4.17 7.84
C HIS A 57 -3.82 5.53 7.49
N GLN A 58 -2.59 5.58 7.00
CA GLN A 58 -1.92 6.83 6.59
C GLN A 58 -2.59 7.50 5.39
N THR A 59 -3.22 6.75 4.49
CA THR A 59 -3.95 7.31 3.33
C THR A 59 -5.17 8.14 3.75
N LYS A 60 -5.70 7.91 4.95
CA LYS A 60 -6.92 8.57 5.49
C LYS A 60 -8.16 8.44 4.60
N SER A 61 -8.17 7.48 3.69
CA SER A 61 -9.30 7.23 2.76
C SER A 61 -10.44 6.44 3.41
N PHE A 62 -10.13 5.70 4.47
CA PHE A 62 -11.06 4.80 5.15
C PHE A 62 -11.14 5.09 6.66
N VAL A 63 -12.25 4.66 7.28
CA VAL A 63 -12.34 4.47 8.72
C VAL A 63 -11.97 3.01 9.00
N LEU A 64 -10.72 2.80 9.41
CA LEU A 64 -10.21 1.45 9.65
C LEU A 64 -10.80 0.91 10.98
N VAL A 65 -11.35 -0.30 10.93
CA VAL A 65 -11.84 -1.02 12.11
C VAL A 65 -10.73 -1.93 12.62
N GLU A 66 -10.35 -1.76 13.89
CA GLU A 66 -9.26 -2.51 14.48
C GLU A 66 -9.65 -3.98 14.73
N ARG A 67 -8.66 -4.89 14.66
CA ARG A 67 -8.89 -6.33 14.84
C ARG A 67 -9.54 -6.65 16.19
N ILE A 68 -9.16 -5.94 17.24
CA ILE A 68 -9.76 -6.10 18.58
C ILE A 68 -11.26 -5.81 18.53
N GLN A 69 -11.67 -4.73 17.88
CA GLN A 69 -13.07 -4.36 17.73
C GLN A 69 -13.84 -5.39 16.88
N ILE A 70 -13.22 -5.92 15.83
CA ILE A 70 -13.81 -7.00 15.03
C ILE A 70 -14.07 -8.22 15.92
N ASN A 71 -13.08 -8.64 16.72
CA ASN A 71 -13.21 -9.79 17.60
C ASN A 71 -14.29 -9.58 18.69
N GLU A 72 -14.37 -8.37 19.27
CA GLU A 72 -15.41 -8.03 20.23
C GLU A 72 -16.80 -8.13 19.60
N LEU A 73 -17.00 -7.55 18.41
CA LEU A 73 -18.27 -7.62 17.69
C LEU A 73 -18.65 -9.05 17.29
N LEU A 74 -17.68 -9.88 16.91
CA LEU A 74 -17.91 -11.30 16.60
C LEU A 74 -18.32 -12.09 17.84
N ASN A 75 -17.66 -11.84 18.98
CA ASN A 75 -18.01 -12.46 20.26
C ASN A 75 -19.43 -12.07 20.72
N GLU A 76 -19.82 -10.80 20.60
CA GLU A 76 -21.18 -10.35 20.88
C GLU A 76 -22.22 -11.07 20.02
N LYS A 77 -21.86 -11.37 18.76
CA LYS A 77 -22.71 -12.09 17.81
C LYS A 77 -22.66 -13.60 17.96
N LYS A 78 -21.84 -14.13 18.90
CA LYS A 78 -21.60 -15.56 19.11
C LYS A 78 -21.13 -16.28 17.84
N TYR A 79 -20.23 -15.62 17.11
CA TYR A 79 -19.68 -16.13 15.86
C TYR A 79 -18.29 -16.71 16.11
N ASP A 80 -18.13 -18.03 15.91
CA ASP A 80 -16.92 -18.75 16.30
C ASP A 80 -15.77 -18.68 15.28
N LYS A 81 -16.03 -18.19 14.05
CA LYS A 81 -15.00 -18.12 13.00
C LYS A 81 -14.19 -16.83 13.12
N MET A 82 -13.07 -16.89 13.83
CA MET A 82 -12.15 -15.74 13.97
C MET A 82 -11.10 -15.63 12.86
N ASP A 83 -10.70 -16.76 12.28
CA ASP A 83 -9.67 -16.81 11.24
C ASP A 83 -10.28 -16.88 9.85
N CYS A 84 -10.26 -15.74 9.18
CA CYS A 84 -10.85 -15.54 7.88
C CYS A 84 -9.76 -15.12 6.90
N ASN A 85 -9.40 -16.03 6.01
CA ASN A 85 -8.40 -15.82 4.96
C ASN A 85 -8.97 -15.91 3.53
N SER A 86 -10.30 -16.07 3.41
CA SER A 86 -10.99 -16.09 2.13
C SER A 86 -11.88 -14.86 1.95
N SER A 87 -12.08 -14.45 0.71
CA SER A 87 -12.94 -13.30 0.36
C SER A 87 -14.38 -13.49 0.82
N ASP A 88 -14.94 -14.67 0.64
CA ASP A 88 -16.33 -14.96 1.03
C ASP A 88 -16.53 -14.84 2.54
N CYS A 89 -15.61 -15.40 3.31
CA CYS A 89 -15.65 -15.30 4.75
C CYS A 89 -15.50 -13.85 5.23
N ALA A 90 -14.57 -13.08 4.64
CA ALA A 90 -14.36 -11.68 4.99
C ALA A 90 -15.61 -10.82 4.71
N VAL A 91 -16.29 -11.07 3.60
CA VAL A 91 -17.55 -10.39 3.24
C VAL A 91 -18.68 -10.80 4.20
N GLU A 92 -18.77 -12.08 4.57
CA GLU A 92 -19.77 -12.56 5.55
C GLU A 92 -19.58 -11.86 6.90
N ILE A 93 -18.36 -11.84 7.42
CA ILE A 93 -18.03 -11.14 8.66
C ILE A 93 -18.30 -9.63 8.52
N GLY A 94 -17.83 -9.00 7.45
CA GLY A 94 -18.06 -7.58 7.18
C GLY A 94 -19.54 -7.21 7.23
N LYS A 95 -20.39 -8.03 6.62
CA LYS A 95 -21.84 -7.88 6.64
C LYS A 95 -22.42 -8.04 8.03
N LEU A 96 -21.97 -9.05 8.78
CA LEU A 96 -22.44 -9.35 10.13
C LEU A 96 -22.20 -8.18 11.10
N ILE A 97 -21.04 -7.52 10.99
CA ILE A 97 -20.64 -6.42 11.89
C ILE A 97 -20.85 -5.02 11.29
N GLY A 98 -21.45 -4.92 10.09
CA GLY A 98 -21.84 -3.65 9.49
C GLY A 98 -20.70 -2.85 8.86
N ILE A 99 -19.63 -3.49 8.44
CA ILE A 99 -18.51 -2.88 7.72
C ILE A 99 -18.87 -2.74 6.24
N LYS A 100 -18.41 -1.65 5.60
CA LYS A 100 -18.71 -1.37 4.20
C LYS A 100 -17.74 -2.01 3.21
N LYS A 101 -16.46 -2.07 3.56
CA LYS A 101 -15.39 -2.58 2.71
C LYS A 101 -14.51 -3.55 3.49
N VAL A 102 -14.02 -4.57 2.81
CA VAL A 102 -13.05 -5.51 3.37
C VAL A 102 -11.85 -5.64 2.44
N ILE A 103 -10.66 -5.82 3.00
CA ILE A 103 -9.47 -6.19 2.25
C ILE A 103 -9.06 -7.59 2.67
N THR A 104 -8.81 -8.44 1.68
CA THR A 104 -8.23 -9.77 1.79
C THR A 104 -7.12 -9.94 0.78
N GLY A 105 -6.22 -10.87 0.99
CA GLY A 105 -5.15 -11.12 0.05
C GLY A 105 -4.26 -12.29 0.42
N SER A 106 -3.16 -12.42 -0.31
CA SER A 106 -2.15 -13.46 -0.09
C SER A 106 -0.74 -12.97 -0.38
N PHE A 107 0.22 -13.60 0.29
CA PHE A 107 1.64 -13.55 0.02
C PHE A 107 2.09 -14.93 -0.43
N ASN A 108 2.60 -15.07 -1.64
CA ASN A 108 3.12 -16.33 -2.17
C ASN A 108 4.60 -16.18 -2.46
N VAL A 109 5.44 -16.90 -1.73
CA VAL A 109 6.90 -16.81 -1.83
C VAL A 109 7.46 -18.10 -2.39
N VAL A 110 8.16 -18.00 -3.50
CA VAL A 110 8.86 -19.11 -4.15
C VAL A 110 10.30 -18.67 -4.44
N ALA A 111 11.24 -19.28 -3.76
CA ALA A 111 12.66 -18.88 -3.78
C ALA A 111 12.84 -17.42 -3.35
N ASP A 112 13.28 -16.54 -4.24
CA ASP A 112 13.49 -15.09 -4.03
C ASP A 112 12.36 -14.22 -4.60
N THR A 113 11.30 -14.85 -5.10
CA THR A 113 10.15 -14.15 -5.70
C THR A 113 8.96 -14.18 -4.76
N CYS A 114 8.42 -13.01 -4.45
CA CYS A 114 7.18 -12.85 -3.70
C CYS A 114 6.09 -12.23 -4.59
N ILE A 115 4.94 -12.88 -4.66
CA ILE A 115 3.74 -12.35 -5.30
C ILE A 115 2.80 -11.91 -4.19
N ILE A 116 2.47 -10.62 -4.19
CA ILE A 116 1.54 -10.00 -3.26
C ILE A 116 0.25 -9.71 -4.00
N ALA A 117 -0.83 -10.37 -3.63
CA ALA A 117 -2.13 -10.14 -4.24
C ALA A 117 -3.14 -9.71 -3.17
N GLY A 118 -4.02 -8.77 -3.52
CA GLY A 118 -5.06 -8.32 -2.61
C GLY A 118 -6.27 -7.75 -3.34
N GLN A 119 -7.40 -7.78 -2.65
CA GLN A 119 -8.67 -7.27 -3.16
C GLN A 119 -9.36 -6.40 -2.11
N LEU A 120 -9.81 -5.22 -2.55
CA LEU A 120 -10.75 -4.38 -1.82
C LEU A 120 -12.15 -4.73 -2.30
N ILE A 121 -12.98 -5.26 -1.42
CA ILE A 121 -14.29 -5.81 -1.77
C ILE A 121 -15.38 -4.96 -1.09
N ASP A 122 -16.40 -4.61 -1.85
CA ASP A 122 -17.63 -4.03 -1.30
C ASP A 122 -18.49 -5.13 -0.67
N VAL A 123 -18.82 -4.95 0.62
CA VAL A 123 -19.58 -5.95 1.40
C VAL A 123 -21.02 -6.07 0.95
N GLU A 124 -21.59 -5.02 0.39
CA GLU A 124 -22.99 -5.00 -0.07
C GLU A 124 -23.14 -5.72 -1.41
N THR A 125 -22.30 -5.40 -2.39
CA THR A 125 -22.33 -6.01 -3.72
C THR A 125 -21.61 -7.35 -3.78
N LYS A 126 -20.66 -7.59 -2.87
CA LYS A 126 -19.73 -8.74 -2.83
C LYS A 126 -18.74 -8.75 -4.00
N GLU A 127 -18.64 -7.65 -4.72
CA GLU A 127 -17.73 -7.52 -5.86
C GLU A 127 -16.45 -6.77 -5.45
N PRO A 128 -15.31 -7.09 -6.05
CA PRO A 128 -14.09 -6.34 -5.81
C PRO A 128 -14.19 -4.96 -6.48
N ASP A 129 -14.08 -3.91 -5.70
CA ASP A 129 -13.90 -2.54 -6.21
C ASP A 129 -12.52 -2.39 -6.84
N LYS A 130 -11.54 -3.09 -6.29
CA LYS A 130 -10.17 -3.05 -6.76
C LYS A 130 -9.43 -4.35 -6.43
N SER A 131 -8.66 -4.83 -7.40
CA SER A 131 -7.70 -5.92 -7.24
C SER A 131 -6.30 -5.39 -7.55
N VAL A 132 -5.35 -5.72 -6.71
CA VAL A 132 -3.95 -5.29 -6.84
C VAL A 132 -3.08 -6.54 -6.75
N GLU A 133 -2.14 -6.66 -7.67
CA GLU A 133 -1.12 -7.70 -7.65
C GLU A 133 0.24 -7.06 -7.91
N ARG A 134 1.24 -7.49 -7.15
CA ARG A 134 2.63 -7.04 -7.27
C ARG A 134 3.56 -8.22 -7.16
N THR A 135 4.55 -8.25 -8.03
CA THR A 135 5.66 -9.20 -7.95
C THR A 135 6.88 -8.46 -7.46
N TYR A 136 7.50 -8.98 -6.44
CA TYR A 136 8.75 -8.52 -5.88
C TYR A 136 9.80 -9.63 -5.98
N ILE A 137 11.02 -9.29 -6.38
CA ILE A 137 12.16 -10.21 -6.44
C ILE A 137 13.24 -9.66 -5.53
N GLY A 138 13.64 -10.42 -4.52
CA GLY A 138 14.64 -10.02 -3.54
C GLY A 138 14.35 -10.56 -2.15
N LYS A 139 14.95 -9.95 -1.12
CA LYS A 139 14.75 -10.35 0.27
C LYS A 139 13.42 -9.84 0.80
N LEU A 140 12.73 -10.64 1.61
CA LEU A 140 11.46 -10.24 2.23
C LEU A 140 11.55 -8.90 2.98
N GLU A 141 12.69 -8.60 3.58
CA GLU A 141 12.92 -7.36 4.34
C GLU A 141 12.77 -6.09 3.48
N ASP A 142 13.00 -6.20 2.17
CA ASP A 142 12.94 -5.07 1.22
C ASP A 142 11.57 -4.94 0.53
N MET A 143 10.57 -5.74 0.94
CA MET A 143 9.23 -5.78 0.32
C MET A 143 8.34 -4.57 0.71
N ASN A 144 8.68 -3.82 1.74
CA ASN A 144 7.87 -2.73 2.28
C ASN A 144 7.38 -1.70 1.25
N PRO A 145 8.21 -1.20 0.30
CA PRO A 145 7.74 -0.24 -0.70
C PRO A 145 6.60 -0.76 -1.57
N TYR A 146 6.59 -2.07 -1.87
CA TYR A 146 5.52 -2.70 -2.66
C TYR A 146 4.21 -2.75 -1.89
N ILE A 147 4.27 -2.98 -0.56
CA ILE A 147 3.11 -2.92 0.34
C ILE A 147 2.58 -1.49 0.44
N GLN A 148 3.46 -0.48 0.51
CA GLN A 148 3.07 0.92 0.48
C GLN A 148 2.33 1.26 -0.81
N ILE A 149 2.88 0.92 -1.97
CA ILE A 149 2.22 1.13 -3.26
C ILE A 149 0.82 0.50 -3.27
N MET A 150 0.71 -0.76 -2.81
CA MET A 150 -0.58 -1.47 -2.73
C MET A 150 -1.59 -0.72 -1.85
N ALA A 151 -1.17 -0.17 -0.71
CA ALA A 151 -2.05 0.59 0.18
C ALA A 151 -2.59 1.86 -0.48
N TRP A 152 -1.74 2.62 -1.19
CA TRP A 152 -2.15 3.83 -1.93
C TRP A 152 -3.09 3.50 -3.08
N GLU A 153 -2.82 2.39 -3.77
CA GLU A 153 -3.71 1.91 -4.83
C GLU A 153 -5.09 1.51 -4.30
N PHE A 154 -5.19 0.79 -3.17
CA PHE A 154 -6.47 0.50 -2.54
C PHE A 154 -7.23 1.75 -2.14
N ALA A 155 -6.51 2.78 -1.72
CA ALA A 155 -7.09 4.07 -1.40
C ALA A 155 -7.59 4.85 -2.63
N GLY A 156 -7.24 4.42 -3.84
CA GLY A 156 -7.52 5.13 -5.08
C GLY A 156 -6.73 6.43 -5.22
N LEU A 157 -5.56 6.50 -4.59
CA LEU A 157 -4.66 7.65 -4.57
C LEU A 157 -3.40 7.36 -5.39
N ASP A 158 -2.78 8.42 -5.90
CA ASP A 158 -1.48 8.32 -6.53
C ASP A 158 -0.41 8.00 -5.47
N THR A 159 0.45 7.03 -5.77
CA THR A 159 1.58 6.69 -4.89
C THR A 159 2.57 7.85 -4.84
N PRO A 160 3.06 8.25 -3.66
CA PRO A 160 4.10 9.26 -3.54
C PRO A 160 5.36 8.90 -4.35
N LYS A 161 5.98 9.91 -4.96
CA LYS A 161 7.12 9.70 -5.88
C LYS A 161 8.34 9.11 -5.18
N ASP A 162 8.58 9.46 -3.93
CA ASP A 162 9.67 8.92 -3.12
C ASP A 162 9.56 7.40 -2.94
N ILE A 163 8.35 6.86 -2.86
CA ILE A 163 8.11 5.41 -2.79
C ILE A 163 8.33 4.76 -4.17
N LEU A 164 7.83 5.39 -5.24
CA LEU A 164 8.03 4.90 -6.61
C LEU A 164 9.50 4.89 -6.99
N ASP A 165 10.26 5.93 -6.63
CA ASP A 165 11.69 6.04 -6.90
C ASP A 165 12.51 4.91 -6.26
N ILE A 166 12.05 4.33 -5.15
CA ILE A 166 12.69 3.17 -4.50
C ILE A 166 12.51 1.91 -5.35
N VAL A 167 11.31 1.71 -5.91
CA VAL A 167 10.96 0.49 -6.65
C VAL A 167 11.43 0.56 -8.11
N GLU A 168 11.43 1.75 -8.72
CA GLU A 168 11.83 1.94 -10.13
C GLU A 168 13.34 2.02 -10.34
N LYS A 169 14.14 2.25 -9.26
CA LYS A 169 15.61 2.21 -9.39
C LYS A 169 16.07 0.75 -9.46
N PRO A 170 16.58 0.28 -10.60
CA PRO A 170 17.13 -1.06 -10.67
C PRO A 170 18.31 -1.20 -9.71
N GLU A 171 18.38 -2.32 -8.99
CA GLU A 171 19.48 -2.63 -8.03
C GLU A 171 20.87 -2.52 -8.66
N GLU A 172 21.00 -2.62 -9.98
CA GLU A 172 22.25 -2.46 -10.72
C GLU A 172 22.89 -1.07 -10.51
N GLU A 173 22.11 -0.01 -10.35
CA GLU A 173 22.65 1.35 -10.17
C GLU A 173 23.24 1.57 -8.78
N ILE A 174 22.71 0.89 -7.77
CA ILE A 174 23.21 0.99 -6.37
C ILE A 174 24.53 0.21 -6.22
N VAL A 175 24.66 -0.93 -6.88
CA VAL A 175 25.89 -1.77 -6.84
C VAL A 175 27.01 -1.11 -7.65
N GLU A 176 26.68 -0.47 -8.78
CA GLU A 176 27.68 0.16 -9.63
C GLU A 176 28.26 1.43 -9.00
N ASP A 177 27.45 2.29 -8.38
CA ASP A 177 27.96 3.52 -7.74
C ASP A 177 28.84 3.23 -6.53
N LYS A 178 28.51 2.23 -5.69
CA LYS A 178 29.38 1.82 -4.58
C LYS A 178 30.67 1.15 -5.04
N LYS A 179 30.61 0.30 -6.06
CA LYS A 179 31.75 -0.42 -6.60
C LYS A 179 32.71 0.52 -7.33
N TRP A 180 32.19 1.52 -8.06
CA TRP A 180 33.02 2.45 -8.81
C TRP A 180 33.59 3.58 -7.98
N LYS A 181 33.00 3.99 -6.88
CA LYS A 181 33.58 5.04 -5.99
C LYS A 181 34.90 4.61 -5.39
N TRP A 182 35.00 3.39 -4.87
CA TRP A 182 36.26 2.90 -4.29
C TRP A 182 37.31 2.54 -5.38
N VAL A 183 36.85 2.05 -6.54
CA VAL A 183 37.73 1.79 -7.70
C VAL A 183 38.34 3.09 -8.23
N LYS A 184 37.55 4.17 -8.38
CA LYS A 184 38.07 5.50 -8.74
C LYS A 184 39.08 6.02 -7.70
N TRP A 185 38.88 5.70 -6.43
CA TRP A 185 39.83 6.11 -5.38
C TRP A 185 41.15 5.35 -5.44
N ILE A 186 41.14 4.07 -5.80
CA ILE A 186 42.32 3.22 -6.00
C ILE A 186 43.07 3.56 -7.29
N ILE A 187 42.37 3.86 -8.38
CA ILE A 187 43.00 4.13 -9.70
C ILE A 187 43.59 5.55 -9.77
N LYS A 188 43.11 6.52 -8.99
CA LYS A 188 43.63 7.89 -8.97
C LYS A 188 45.16 7.97 -8.77
N PRO A 189 45.77 7.30 -7.80
CA PRO A 189 47.24 7.33 -7.64
C PRO A 189 47.99 6.64 -8.77
N PHE A 190 47.38 5.60 -9.40
CA PHE A 190 48.05 4.89 -10.49
C PHE A 190 48.18 5.75 -11.78
N ASN A 191 47.15 6.53 -12.12
CA ASN A 191 47.19 7.45 -13.24
C ASN A 191 48.20 8.60 -13.00
N TYR A 192 48.38 9.04 -11.76
CA TYR A 192 49.40 10.02 -11.40
C TYR A 192 50.82 9.48 -11.62
N ILE A 193 51.05 8.24 -11.18
CA ILE A 193 52.37 7.55 -11.35
C ILE A 193 52.62 7.27 -12.84
N ALA A 194 51.64 6.80 -13.61
CA ALA A 194 51.80 6.52 -15.05
C ALA A 194 52.12 7.78 -15.86
N ASN A 195 51.52 8.92 -15.52
CA ASN A 195 51.80 10.18 -16.18
C ASN A 195 53.22 10.69 -15.81
N ARG A 196 53.65 10.50 -14.57
CA ARG A 196 55.01 10.89 -14.11
C ARG A 196 56.07 10.06 -14.79
N VAL A 197 55.85 8.76 -14.95
CA VAL A 197 56.78 7.85 -15.68
C VAL A 197 56.84 8.21 -17.15
N ARG A 198 55.73 8.58 -17.78
CA ARG A 198 55.67 9.02 -19.15
C ARG A 198 56.44 10.31 -19.43
N GLU A 199 56.36 11.30 -18.53
CA GLU A 199 57.14 12.54 -18.60
C GLU A 199 58.63 12.27 -18.45
N PHE A 200 59.02 11.30 -17.64
CA PHE A 200 60.45 10.95 -17.43
C PHE A 200 61.05 10.20 -18.65
N LEU A 201 60.22 9.38 -19.34
CA LEU A 201 60.67 8.60 -20.52
C LEU A 201 60.67 9.41 -21.82
N VAL A 202 59.93 10.53 -21.88
CA VAL A 202 59.79 11.36 -23.10
C VAL A 202 60.70 12.63 -23.05
N SER A 203 61.43 12.85 -21.94
CA SER A 203 62.38 13.95 -21.84
C SER A 203 63.55 13.72 -22.84
N PRO A 204 63.72 14.55 -23.91
CA PRO A 204 64.86 14.41 -24.80
C PRO A 204 66.13 14.79 -24.08
N SER A 205 67.11 13.86 -24.08
CA SER A 205 68.47 14.11 -23.67
C SER A 205 69.03 15.23 -24.54
N SER A 206 69.07 16.46 -23.98
CA SER A 206 69.83 17.55 -24.55
C SER A 206 71.32 17.34 -24.28
N LYS A 207 72.07 17.19 -25.34
CA LYS A 207 73.51 17.39 -25.34
C LYS A 207 73.88 18.82 -24.95
#